data_bd70878ebeac37668586cc2b759e9857
#
_entry.id   bd70878ebeac37668586cc2b759e9857
#
_cell.length_a   1.000
_cell.length_b   1.000
_cell.length_c   1.000
_cell.angle_alpha   90.00
_cell.angle_beta   90.00
_cell.angle_gamma   90.00
#
_symmetry.space_group_name_H-M   'P 1'
#
loop_
_entity.id
_entity.type
_entity.pdbx_description
1 polymer ?
#
loop_
_entity_poly.entity_id
_entity_poly.type
_entity_poly.pdbx_seq_one_letter_code
_entity_poly.pdbx_strand_id
1 'polypeptide(L)'
;DYNYAEFDTIGVVQLPAPRYVEEQDVLEAKPIEVSSHNVLYILYNEFGENADAVESIFTQYAGQFSDIILDLRYNPGGYVSTSQVISTLLAPQSAMGQPFLNMTYNDKINKTETLLFDPSLLSTGTPAQYNNLYVITSGNTASASEIVINCLRPYINGRLIQVGAPTFGKNVAQQLFTDTSSPNIELWLTTTYLSNSQGYYEYYEDGLLPDFEIEENLGEDLGEFGTPGDSLLAPVFYHIANGSFPVTEVPGEGSSNTGSSLSSRNGHGSFAGKCKIIDNSINHRLKLNLLN
;
A
#
# COMPACT_ATOMS: atom_id res chain seq x y z
N ASP A 1 -8.71 -31.36 -3.48
CA ASP A 1 -9.54 -32.18 -2.57
C ASP A 1 -8.83 -32.29 -1.24
N TYR A 2 -9.20 -31.44 -0.27
CA TYR A 2 -8.78 -31.61 1.11
C TYR A 2 -9.51 -32.79 1.69
N ASN A 3 -8.78 -33.86 1.96
CA ASN A 3 -9.34 -35.04 2.61
C ASN A 3 -9.41 -34.76 4.12
N TYR A 4 -10.57 -34.30 4.62
CA TYR A 4 -10.82 -33.96 6.02
C TYR A 4 -10.77 -35.15 6.99
N ALA A 5 -10.36 -36.33 6.55
CA ALA A 5 -10.48 -37.57 7.30
C ALA A 5 -9.31 -37.89 8.25
N GLU A 6 -8.21 -37.11 8.23
CA GLU A 6 -7.02 -37.41 9.05
C GLU A 6 -6.41 -36.14 9.68
N PHE A 7 -7.15 -35.56 10.66
CA PHE A 7 -6.52 -34.60 11.57
C PHE A 7 -6.24 -35.30 12.92
N ASP A 8 -4.98 -35.44 13.25
CA ASP A 8 -4.57 -35.85 14.60
C ASP A 8 -4.62 -34.64 15.54
N THR A 9 -5.26 -34.82 16.70
CA THR A 9 -5.22 -33.82 17.76
C THR A 9 -3.85 -33.87 18.43
N ILE A 10 -2.99 -32.91 18.14
CA ILE A 10 -1.63 -32.83 18.71
C ILE A 10 -1.57 -32.20 20.10
N GLY A 11 -2.66 -31.55 20.53
CA GLY A 11 -2.74 -30.95 21.86
C GLY A 11 -3.94 -30.04 22.04
N VAL A 12 -4.09 -29.54 23.27
CA VAL A 12 -5.07 -28.52 23.64
C VAL A 12 -4.33 -27.25 23.99
N VAL A 13 -4.63 -26.16 23.30
CA VAL A 13 -4.10 -24.83 23.59
C VAL A 13 -5.19 -24.01 24.27
N GLN A 14 -4.88 -23.51 25.46
CA GLN A 14 -5.78 -22.58 26.16
C GLN A 14 -5.55 -21.18 25.62
N LEU A 15 -6.52 -20.65 24.89
CA LEU A 15 -6.47 -19.27 24.41
C LEU A 15 -6.69 -18.29 25.57
N PRO A 16 -6.02 -17.15 25.59
CA PRO A 16 -6.33 -16.07 26.51
C PRO A 16 -7.75 -15.55 26.29
N ALA A 17 -8.32 -14.90 27.30
CA ALA A 17 -9.63 -14.25 27.16
C ALA A 17 -9.60 -13.22 26.00
N PRO A 18 -10.69 -13.10 25.22
CA PRO A 18 -10.78 -12.07 24.21
C PRO A 18 -10.56 -10.69 24.80
N ARG A 19 -9.79 -9.84 24.11
CA ARG A 19 -9.58 -8.44 24.49
C ARG A 19 -9.84 -7.55 23.30
N TYR A 20 -10.24 -6.30 23.57
CA TYR A 20 -10.29 -5.27 22.55
C TYR A 20 -8.86 -4.92 22.15
N VAL A 21 -8.61 -4.85 20.83
CA VAL A 21 -7.36 -4.38 20.25
C VAL A 21 -7.72 -3.21 19.35
N GLU A 22 -7.17 -2.05 19.64
CA GLU A 22 -7.25 -0.89 18.77
C GLU A 22 -6.20 -1.05 17.66
N GLU A 23 -6.67 -1.05 16.42
CA GLU A 23 -5.77 -1.10 15.26
C GLU A 23 -4.98 0.21 15.18
N GLN A 24 -3.68 0.11 14.89
CA GLN A 24 -2.80 1.27 14.74
C GLN A 24 -2.49 1.46 13.26
N ASP A 25 -2.64 2.68 12.74
CA ASP A 25 -2.28 3.01 11.37
C ASP A 25 -0.80 2.72 11.10
N VAL A 26 0.07 3.13 12.03
CA VAL A 26 1.50 2.80 12.02
C VAL A 26 1.78 1.79 13.12
N LEU A 27 2.24 0.59 12.74
CA LEU A 27 2.59 -0.44 13.69
C LEU A 27 4.00 -0.25 14.25
N GLU A 28 4.93 0.17 13.41
CA GLU A 28 6.32 0.39 13.78
C GLU A 28 6.93 1.51 12.94
N ALA A 29 7.75 2.36 13.58
CA ALA A 29 8.59 3.33 12.90
C ALA A 29 9.91 3.51 13.65
N LYS A 30 11.02 3.33 12.95
CA LYS A 30 12.35 3.43 13.56
C LYS A 30 13.44 3.82 12.55
N PRO A 31 14.48 4.52 12.98
CA PRO A 31 15.69 4.68 12.18
C PRO A 31 16.45 3.36 12.14
N ILE A 32 16.98 3.01 10.98
CA ILE A 32 17.80 1.82 10.74
C ILE A 32 19.09 2.27 10.06
N GLU A 33 20.22 1.72 10.46
CA GLU A 33 21.49 1.92 9.76
C GLU A 33 21.76 0.71 8.85
N VAL A 34 21.90 0.98 7.54
CA VAL A 34 22.25 -0.02 6.55
C VAL A 34 23.55 0.41 5.88
N SER A 35 24.66 -0.27 6.21
CA SER A 35 26.00 0.15 5.80
C SER A 35 26.30 1.56 6.31
N SER A 36 26.36 2.56 5.45
CA SER A 36 26.56 3.98 5.81
C SER A 36 25.32 4.84 5.55
N HIS A 37 24.18 4.21 5.29
CA HIS A 37 22.92 4.89 5.02
C HIS A 37 22.03 4.88 6.26
N ASN A 38 21.50 6.03 6.60
CA ASN A 38 20.43 6.15 7.60
C ASN A 38 19.08 6.00 6.88
N VAL A 39 18.31 5.01 7.26
CA VAL A 39 17.04 4.67 6.64
C VAL A 39 15.92 4.86 7.65
N LEU A 40 14.84 5.50 7.26
CA LEU A 40 13.61 5.54 8.05
C LEU A 40 12.72 4.39 7.63
N TYR A 41 12.53 3.40 8.49
CA TYR A 41 11.60 2.29 8.30
C TYR A 41 10.25 2.64 8.91
N ILE A 42 9.17 2.41 8.17
CA ILE A 42 7.80 2.63 8.62
C ILE A 42 6.94 1.44 8.17
N LEU A 43 6.43 0.66 9.12
CA LEU A 43 5.40 -0.36 8.87
C LEU A 43 4.03 0.30 9.04
N TYR A 44 3.35 0.50 7.91
CA TYR A 44 2.11 1.25 7.81
C TYR A 44 0.95 0.34 7.42
N ASN A 45 0.02 0.13 8.34
CA ASN A 45 -1.02 -0.89 8.21
C ASN A 45 -2.30 -0.42 7.53
N GLU A 46 -2.68 0.84 7.69
CA GLU A 46 -3.94 1.35 7.16
C GLU A 46 -3.85 2.85 6.87
N PHE A 47 -4.50 3.29 5.80
CA PHE A 47 -4.74 4.71 5.53
C PHE A 47 -5.99 5.15 6.31
N GLY A 48 -5.83 5.43 7.59
CA GLY A 48 -6.87 5.88 8.50
C GLY A 48 -7.46 7.24 8.12
N GLU A 49 -8.27 7.85 9.00
CA GLU A 49 -8.99 9.09 8.72
C GLU A 49 -8.07 10.31 8.49
N ASN A 50 -6.85 10.28 9.02
CA ASN A 50 -5.85 11.34 8.88
C ASN A 50 -4.43 10.75 8.78
N ALA A 51 -3.45 11.57 8.46
CA ALA A 51 -2.05 11.17 8.33
C ALA A 51 -1.18 11.59 9.53
N ASP A 52 -1.77 12.01 10.63
CA ASP A 52 -1.08 12.66 11.77
C ASP A 52 0.05 11.79 12.33
N ALA A 53 -0.17 10.47 12.43
CA ALA A 53 0.84 9.53 12.91
C ALA A 53 2.07 9.51 12.00
N VAL A 54 1.86 9.45 10.67
CA VAL A 54 2.95 9.45 9.69
C VAL A 54 3.66 10.81 9.68
N GLU A 55 2.93 11.92 9.65
CA GLU A 55 3.54 13.25 9.67
C GLU A 55 4.35 13.51 10.95
N SER A 56 3.89 13.01 12.09
CA SER A 56 4.63 13.09 13.36
C SER A 56 5.95 12.34 13.30
N ILE A 57 6.00 11.16 12.65
CA ILE A 57 7.21 10.38 12.44
C ILE A 57 8.21 11.15 11.57
N PHE A 58 7.75 11.71 10.45
CA PHE A 58 8.62 12.51 9.58
C PHE A 58 9.16 13.77 10.27
N THR A 59 8.36 14.38 11.13
CA THR A 59 8.79 15.52 11.95
C THR A 59 9.81 15.10 13.00
N GLN A 60 9.58 13.97 13.68
CA GLN A 60 10.48 13.44 14.71
C GLN A 60 11.86 13.08 14.15
N TYR A 61 11.91 12.49 12.96
CA TYR A 61 13.14 12.01 12.34
C TYR A 61 13.68 12.93 11.24
N ALA A 62 13.18 14.18 11.14
CA ALA A 62 13.58 15.12 10.12
C ALA A 62 15.10 15.32 10.08
N GLY A 63 15.70 15.18 8.90
CA GLY A 63 17.15 15.32 8.68
C GLY A 63 18.01 14.18 9.23
N GLN A 64 17.41 13.09 9.75
CA GLN A 64 18.11 11.95 10.32
C GLN A 64 18.14 10.73 9.39
N PHE A 65 17.55 10.81 8.22
CA PHE A 65 17.52 9.72 7.24
C PHE A 65 17.86 10.22 5.84
N SER A 66 18.42 9.35 5.04
CA SER A 66 18.71 9.57 3.61
C SER A 66 17.77 8.80 2.69
N ASP A 67 17.22 7.71 3.17
CA ASP A 67 16.32 6.81 2.42
C ASP A 67 15.14 6.43 3.29
N ILE A 68 14.05 5.99 2.65
CA ILE A 68 12.82 5.58 3.33
C ILE A 68 12.47 4.15 2.89
N ILE A 69 12.05 3.33 3.84
CA ILE A 69 11.34 2.07 3.59
C ILE A 69 9.93 2.25 4.11
N LEU A 70 8.96 2.30 3.20
CA LEU A 70 7.53 2.29 3.51
C LEU A 70 7.01 0.87 3.32
N ASP A 71 6.74 0.20 4.41
CA ASP A 71 6.28 -1.18 4.40
C ASP A 71 4.76 -1.23 4.39
N LEU A 72 4.21 -1.61 3.23
CA LEU A 72 2.78 -1.72 2.96
C LEU A 72 2.35 -3.18 2.76
N ARG A 73 3.18 -4.17 3.17
CA ARG A 73 2.92 -5.60 2.89
C ARG A 73 1.56 -6.10 3.38
N TYR A 74 1.00 -5.51 4.43
CA TYR A 74 -0.31 -5.89 4.98
C TYR A 74 -1.35 -4.78 4.88
N ASN A 75 -1.05 -3.69 4.17
CA ASN A 75 -1.90 -2.51 4.10
C ASN A 75 -2.97 -2.64 2.99
N PRO A 76 -4.26 -2.83 3.34
CA PRO A 76 -5.35 -3.01 2.36
C PRO A 76 -5.85 -1.68 1.76
N GLY A 77 -5.26 -0.56 2.15
CA GLY A 77 -5.67 0.78 1.75
C GLY A 77 -6.37 1.57 2.84
N GLY A 78 -7.41 2.30 2.48
CA GLY A 78 -8.18 3.17 3.35
C GLY A 78 -8.60 4.45 2.63
N TYR A 79 -8.48 5.60 3.30
CA TYR A 79 -8.95 6.90 2.78
C TYR A 79 -8.08 7.44 1.64
N VAL A 80 -8.73 7.85 0.55
CA VAL A 80 -8.07 8.54 -0.57
C VAL A 80 -7.45 9.87 -0.12
N SER A 81 -8.14 10.61 0.76
CA SER A 81 -7.62 11.85 1.34
C SER A 81 -6.30 11.65 2.06
N THR A 82 -6.19 10.60 2.86
CA THR A 82 -4.97 10.25 3.59
C THR A 82 -3.84 9.83 2.65
N SER A 83 -4.18 9.08 1.58
CA SER A 83 -3.20 8.76 0.53
C SER A 83 -2.69 10.01 -0.19
N GLN A 84 -3.52 11.05 -0.36
CA GLN A 84 -3.10 12.33 -0.93
C GLN A 84 -2.10 13.04 -0.01
N VAL A 85 -2.37 13.10 1.31
CA VAL A 85 -1.45 13.73 2.28
C VAL A 85 -0.10 12.99 2.27
N ILE A 86 -0.11 11.67 2.41
CA ILE A 86 1.12 10.86 2.44
C ILE A 86 1.88 10.95 1.11
N SER A 87 1.18 10.93 -0.02
CA SER A 87 1.82 11.11 -1.32
C SER A 87 2.41 12.51 -1.48
N THR A 88 1.73 13.55 -0.97
CA THR A 88 2.25 14.92 -0.98
C THR A 88 3.50 15.05 -0.11
N LEU A 89 3.51 14.39 1.05
CA LEU A 89 4.67 14.33 1.94
C LEU A 89 5.88 13.65 1.27
N LEU A 90 5.64 12.61 0.49
CA LEU A 90 6.67 11.82 -0.20
C LEU A 90 7.03 12.33 -1.59
N ALA A 91 6.27 13.24 -2.18
CA ALA A 91 6.55 13.79 -3.49
C ALA A 91 7.71 14.81 -3.45
N PRO A 92 8.46 14.97 -4.54
CA PRO A 92 9.48 16.02 -4.61
C PRO A 92 8.83 17.40 -4.65
N GLN A 93 9.55 18.43 -4.18
CA GLN A 93 9.06 19.82 -4.20
C GLN A 93 8.58 20.27 -5.59
N SER A 94 9.18 19.75 -6.66
CA SER A 94 8.78 20.06 -8.05
C SER A 94 7.43 19.50 -8.46
N ALA A 95 6.87 18.55 -7.71
CA ALA A 95 5.55 17.98 -7.95
C ALA A 95 4.43 18.81 -7.29
N MET A 96 4.74 19.74 -6.41
CA MET A 96 3.72 20.55 -5.73
C MET A 96 2.88 21.34 -6.74
N GLY A 97 1.55 21.22 -6.59
CA GLY A 97 0.57 21.79 -7.52
C GLY A 97 0.35 21.00 -8.81
N GLN A 98 1.09 19.91 -9.03
CA GLN A 98 0.87 19.02 -10.17
C GLN A 98 -0.22 17.98 -9.87
N PRO A 99 -0.82 17.35 -10.90
CA PRO A 99 -1.83 16.31 -10.74
C PRO A 99 -1.29 15.12 -9.90
N PHE A 100 -1.98 14.78 -8.84
CA PHE A 100 -1.71 13.59 -8.05
C PHE A 100 -2.52 12.40 -8.58
N LEU A 101 -3.85 12.52 -8.55
CA LEU A 101 -4.78 11.44 -8.84
C LEU A 101 -5.91 11.96 -9.72
N ASN A 102 -6.25 11.25 -10.79
CA ASN A 102 -7.46 11.46 -11.57
C ASN A 102 -8.52 10.42 -11.15
N MET A 103 -9.70 10.90 -10.83
CA MET A 103 -10.87 10.12 -10.44
C MET A 103 -11.91 10.23 -11.57
N THR A 104 -12.06 9.17 -12.36
CA THR A 104 -12.99 9.13 -13.51
C THR A 104 -14.25 8.36 -13.11
N TYR A 105 -15.37 9.06 -13.09
CA TYR A 105 -16.68 8.48 -12.79
C TYR A 105 -17.24 7.73 -14.00
N ASN A 106 -18.27 6.93 -13.76
CA ASN A 106 -18.95 6.15 -14.79
C ASN A 106 -19.64 7.07 -15.85
N ASP A 107 -20.11 6.45 -16.93
CA ASP A 107 -20.75 7.11 -18.07
C ASP A 107 -22.03 7.90 -17.72
N LYS A 108 -22.69 7.61 -16.59
CA LYS A 108 -23.88 8.32 -16.13
C LYS A 108 -23.54 9.66 -15.50
N ILE A 109 -22.47 9.70 -14.74
CA ILE A 109 -21.97 10.92 -14.10
C ILE A 109 -21.10 11.71 -15.10
N ASN A 110 -20.33 11.01 -15.94
CA ASN A 110 -19.48 11.56 -17.01
C ASN A 110 -18.60 12.74 -16.52
N LYS A 111 -17.88 12.52 -15.42
CA LYS A 111 -17.05 13.51 -14.73
C LYS A 111 -15.68 12.93 -14.45
N THR A 112 -14.65 13.77 -14.53
CA THR A 112 -13.32 13.48 -14.01
C THR A 112 -12.94 14.56 -13.00
N GLU A 113 -12.48 14.18 -11.85
CA GLU A 113 -11.89 15.06 -10.84
C GLU A 113 -10.39 14.78 -10.75
N THR A 114 -9.61 15.83 -10.59
CA THR A 114 -8.16 15.73 -10.40
C THR A 114 -7.79 16.29 -9.04
N LEU A 115 -7.16 15.45 -8.20
CA LEU A 115 -6.51 15.89 -6.98
C LEU A 115 -5.07 16.27 -7.30
N LEU A 116 -4.54 17.26 -6.59
CA LEU A 116 -3.19 17.76 -6.76
C LEU A 116 -2.30 17.36 -5.57
N PHE A 117 -1.00 17.33 -5.77
CA PHE A 117 -0.07 17.39 -4.65
C PHE A 117 -0.17 18.78 -4.01
N ASP A 118 -0.77 18.86 -2.85
CA ASP A 118 -1.10 20.13 -2.19
C ASP A 118 -0.32 20.28 -0.87
N PRO A 119 0.72 21.12 -0.81
CA PRO A 119 1.51 21.29 0.39
C PRO A 119 0.72 21.91 1.55
N SER A 120 -0.45 22.51 1.29
CA SER A 120 -1.31 23.03 2.36
C SER A 120 -1.95 21.93 3.21
N LEU A 121 -1.93 20.69 2.73
CA LEU A 121 -2.38 19.50 3.47
C LEU A 121 -1.35 19.03 4.51
N LEU A 122 -0.09 19.46 4.37
CA LEU A 122 0.99 19.04 5.26
C LEU A 122 1.09 19.95 6.48
N SER A 123 1.24 19.36 7.66
CA SER A 123 1.44 20.10 8.93
C SER A 123 2.69 21.00 8.88
N THR A 124 3.73 20.58 8.19
CA THR A 124 4.97 21.36 7.98
C THR A 124 4.94 22.28 6.77
N GLY A 125 3.94 22.13 5.88
CA GLY A 125 3.85 22.83 4.60
C GLY A 125 4.92 22.45 3.58
N THR A 126 5.79 21.46 3.88
CA THR A 126 6.90 21.06 3.01
C THR A 126 7.04 19.53 2.94
N PRO A 127 7.31 18.98 1.73
CA PRO A 127 7.55 17.55 1.58
C PRO A 127 8.88 17.10 2.20
N ALA A 128 8.95 15.80 2.49
CA ALA A 128 10.15 15.16 3.01
C ALA A 128 11.29 15.16 1.98
N GLN A 129 12.53 15.20 2.48
CA GLN A 129 13.73 15.11 1.66
C GLN A 129 14.38 13.75 1.87
N TYR A 130 14.58 13.00 0.80
CA TYR A 130 15.23 11.69 0.81
C TYR A 130 15.77 11.36 -0.59
N ASN A 131 16.64 10.33 -0.67
CA ASN A 131 17.21 9.87 -1.93
C ASN A 131 16.28 8.83 -2.60
N ASN A 132 15.98 7.73 -1.90
CA ASN A 132 15.16 6.63 -2.45
C ASN A 132 14.00 6.30 -1.51
N LEU A 133 12.90 5.88 -2.11
CA LEU A 133 11.73 5.34 -1.45
C LEU A 133 11.61 3.86 -1.84
N TYR A 134 11.86 2.99 -0.89
CA TYR A 134 11.57 1.56 -1.03
C TYR A 134 10.16 1.30 -0.52
N VAL A 135 9.36 0.57 -1.30
CA VAL A 135 8.00 0.21 -0.90
C VAL A 135 7.91 -1.31 -0.86
N ILE A 136 7.60 -1.85 0.32
CA ILE A 136 7.40 -3.29 0.48
C ILE A 136 5.95 -3.60 0.21
N THR A 137 5.69 -4.58 -0.67
CA THR A 137 4.35 -4.96 -1.09
C THR A 137 4.11 -6.45 -1.02
N SER A 138 2.83 -6.81 -0.89
CA SER A 138 2.34 -8.17 -1.02
C SER A 138 1.00 -8.17 -1.77
N GLY A 139 0.41 -9.36 -1.99
CA GLY A 139 -0.94 -9.47 -2.52
C GLY A 139 -2.04 -8.86 -1.63
N ASN A 140 -1.71 -8.46 -0.40
CA ASN A 140 -2.61 -7.73 0.50
C ASN A 140 -2.49 -6.20 0.37
N THR A 141 -1.44 -5.70 -0.29
CA THR A 141 -1.25 -4.28 -0.56
C THR A 141 -2.28 -3.82 -1.58
N ALA A 142 -3.24 -2.97 -1.19
CA ALA A 142 -4.38 -2.66 -2.06
C ALA A 142 -4.77 -1.18 -1.99
N SER A 143 -5.45 -0.69 -3.04
CA SER A 143 -6.29 0.50 -2.97
C SER A 143 -5.48 1.78 -2.68
N ALA A 144 -5.66 2.46 -1.53
CA ALA A 144 -4.91 3.67 -1.16
C ALA A 144 -3.38 3.44 -1.17
N SER A 145 -2.92 2.25 -0.80
CA SER A 145 -1.52 1.85 -0.92
C SER A 145 -1.05 1.86 -2.39
N GLU A 146 -1.87 1.34 -3.30
CA GLU A 146 -1.58 1.33 -4.73
C GLU A 146 -1.65 2.72 -5.34
N ILE A 147 -2.55 3.59 -4.83
CA ILE A 147 -2.60 5.01 -5.23
C ILE A 147 -1.26 5.68 -4.93
N VAL A 148 -0.71 5.50 -3.72
CA VAL A 148 0.59 6.09 -3.34
C VAL A 148 1.68 5.64 -4.30
N ILE A 149 1.80 4.34 -4.56
CA ILE A 149 2.83 3.78 -5.45
C ILE A 149 2.63 4.30 -6.88
N ASN A 150 1.43 4.13 -7.44
CA ASN A 150 1.13 4.48 -8.83
C ASN A 150 1.27 5.98 -9.09
N CYS A 151 0.80 6.82 -8.18
CA CYS A 151 0.77 8.27 -8.38
C CYS A 151 2.11 8.95 -8.10
N LEU A 152 3.00 8.35 -7.30
CA LEU A 152 4.36 8.84 -7.10
C LEU A 152 5.32 8.46 -8.25
N ARG A 153 5.13 7.30 -8.89
CA ARG A 153 6.03 6.83 -9.95
C ARG A 153 6.36 7.86 -11.03
N PRO A 154 5.41 8.65 -11.58
CA PRO A 154 5.72 9.66 -12.58
C PRO A 154 6.69 10.76 -12.12
N TYR A 155 6.76 11.02 -10.81
CA TYR A 155 7.50 12.15 -10.23
C TYR A 155 8.84 11.76 -9.60
N ILE A 156 8.97 10.50 -9.16
CA ILE A 156 10.18 9.96 -8.53
C ILE A 156 10.67 8.69 -9.23
N ASN A 157 10.47 8.62 -10.57
CA ASN A 157 10.89 7.48 -11.38
C ASN A 157 12.37 7.15 -11.17
N GLY A 158 12.68 5.85 -10.98
CA GLY A 158 14.02 5.35 -10.67
C GLY A 158 14.45 5.54 -9.21
N ARG A 159 13.64 6.26 -8.40
CA ARG A 159 13.88 6.41 -6.95
C ARG A 159 12.79 5.77 -6.10
N LEU A 160 11.63 5.42 -6.68
CA LEU A 160 10.64 4.54 -6.08
C LEU A 160 10.97 3.11 -6.50
N ILE A 161 11.27 2.28 -5.55
CA ILE A 161 11.72 0.90 -5.74
C ILE A 161 10.75 -0.01 -4.98
N GLN A 162 9.93 -0.75 -5.71
CA GLN A 162 8.94 -1.66 -5.14
C GLN A 162 9.57 -3.06 -4.99
N VAL A 163 9.49 -3.62 -3.79
CA VAL A 163 10.04 -4.94 -3.44
C VAL A 163 8.96 -5.78 -2.79
N GLY A 164 8.89 -7.05 -3.15
CA GLY A 164 7.90 -7.97 -2.61
C GLY A 164 7.09 -8.66 -3.70
N ALA A 165 5.83 -8.96 -3.44
CA ALA A 165 4.92 -9.52 -4.43
C ALA A 165 4.14 -8.41 -5.17
N PRO A 166 3.54 -8.74 -6.33
CA PRO A 166 2.56 -7.87 -6.97
C PRO A 166 1.45 -7.47 -6.00
N THR A 167 0.93 -6.25 -6.14
CA THR A 167 -0.16 -5.76 -5.31
C THR A 167 -1.51 -6.38 -5.69
N PHE A 168 -2.56 -6.05 -4.97
CA PHE A 168 -3.91 -6.63 -5.16
C PHE A 168 -4.56 -6.27 -6.50
N GLY A 169 -4.33 -5.05 -7.02
CA GLY A 169 -4.94 -4.57 -8.27
C GLY A 169 -6.24 -3.79 -8.11
N LYS A 170 -6.49 -3.14 -6.96
CA LYS A 170 -7.71 -2.35 -6.75
C LYS A 170 -7.55 -0.91 -7.23
N ASN A 171 -7.81 -0.67 -8.50
CA ASN A 171 -7.71 0.63 -9.18
C ASN A 171 -9.01 1.46 -9.15
N VAL A 172 -9.89 1.23 -8.18
CA VAL A 172 -11.21 1.87 -8.07
C VAL A 172 -11.47 2.43 -6.69
N ALA A 173 -12.30 3.49 -6.62
CA ALA A 173 -12.78 4.06 -5.37
C ALA A 173 -14.27 3.77 -5.14
N GLN A 174 -14.61 3.66 -3.86
CA GLN A 174 -15.97 3.47 -3.39
C GLN A 174 -16.46 4.71 -2.66
N GLN A 175 -17.75 4.97 -2.77
CA GLN A 175 -18.44 6.02 -2.03
C GLN A 175 -19.50 5.43 -1.12
N LEU A 176 -19.62 6.02 0.08
CA LEU A 176 -20.66 5.69 1.03
C LEU A 176 -21.92 6.49 0.72
N PHE A 177 -23.03 5.79 0.56
CA PHE A 177 -24.37 6.36 0.48
C PHE A 177 -25.17 5.92 1.69
N THR A 178 -25.71 6.89 2.42
CA THR A 178 -26.61 6.63 3.56
C THR A 178 -27.98 7.17 3.27
N ASP A 179 -29.02 6.39 3.58
CA ASP A 179 -30.41 6.85 3.51
C ASP A 179 -30.75 7.58 4.81
N THR A 180 -31.21 8.82 4.71
CA THR A 180 -31.63 9.62 5.86
C THR A 180 -32.89 9.05 6.55
N SER A 181 -33.71 8.28 5.82
CA SER A 181 -34.90 7.60 6.34
C SER A 181 -34.57 6.25 7.00
N SER A 182 -33.41 5.70 6.71
CA SER A 182 -32.93 4.40 7.21
C SER A 182 -31.46 4.49 7.62
N PRO A 183 -31.13 5.20 8.71
CA PRO A 183 -29.75 5.54 9.05
C PRO A 183 -28.85 4.34 9.40
N ASN A 184 -29.46 3.14 9.54
CA ASN A 184 -28.73 1.90 9.81
C ASN A 184 -28.33 1.14 8.51
N ILE A 185 -28.64 1.70 7.33
CA ILE A 185 -28.29 1.11 6.04
C ILE A 185 -27.21 1.98 5.41
N GLU A 186 -26.06 1.39 5.21
CA GLU A 186 -24.94 1.95 4.48
C GLU A 186 -24.75 1.21 3.17
N LEU A 187 -24.63 1.94 2.07
CA LEU A 187 -24.39 1.39 0.74
C LEU A 187 -23.05 1.90 0.21
N TRP A 188 -22.09 0.99 0.08
CA TRP A 188 -20.77 1.26 -0.47
C TRP A 188 -20.73 0.90 -1.95
N LEU A 189 -20.68 1.91 -2.81
CA LEU A 189 -20.69 1.72 -4.27
C LEU A 189 -19.35 2.06 -4.88
N THR A 190 -18.85 1.19 -5.75
CA THR A 190 -17.74 1.51 -6.64
C THR A 190 -18.21 2.51 -7.69
N THR A 191 -17.65 3.69 -7.70
CA THR A 191 -18.12 4.82 -8.52
C THR A 191 -17.07 5.37 -9.47
N THR A 192 -15.78 5.18 -9.19
CA THR A 192 -14.68 5.81 -9.93
C THR A 192 -13.56 4.85 -10.26
N TYR A 193 -12.97 5.04 -11.44
CA TYR A 193 -11.64 4.53 -11.75
C TYR A 193 -10.58 5.55 -11.34
N LEU A 194 -9.43 5.03 -10.90
CA LEU A 194 -8.32 5.83 -10.40
C LEU A 194 -7.12 5.71 -11.34
N SER A 195 -6.57 6.84 -11.78
CA SER A 195 -5.36 6.85 -12.61
C SER A 195 -4.36 7.89 -12.13
N ASN A 196 -3.08 7.67 -12.39
CA ASN A 196 -2.03 8.64 -12.10
C ASN A 196 -2.04 9.82 -13.10
N SER A 197 -1.10 10.76 -12.96
CA SER A 197 -0.98 11.94 -13.83
C SER A 197 -0.73 11.62 -15.31
N GLN A 198 -0.26 10.42 -15.62
CA GLN A 198 -0.05 9.93 -16.98
C GLN A 198 -1.23 9.11 -17.51
N GLY A 199 -2.31 8.98 -16.73
CA GLY A 199 -3.50 8.22 -17.10
C GLY A 199 -3.36 6.71 -16.88
N TYR A 200 -2.29 6.23 -16.24
CA TYR A 200 -2.09 4.80 -16.01
C TYR A 200 -3.03 4.29 -14.90
N TYR A 201 -3.82 3.25 -15.22
CA TYR A 201 -4.78 2.57 -14.33
C TYR A 201 -4.86 1.05 -14.59
N GLU A 202 -4.05 0.53 -15.53
CA GLU A 202 -4.16 -0.84 -16.05
C GLU A 202 -3.46 -1.88 -15.16
N TYR A 203 -3.70 -1.83 -13.84
CA TYR A 203 -3.11 -2.78 -12.88
C TYR A 203 -4.16 -3.62 -12.14
N TYR A 204 -5.41 -3.64 -12.61
CA TYR A 204 -6.50 -4.31 -11.89
C TYR A 204 -6.43 -5.84 -11.96
N GLU A 205 -5.78 -6.43 -12.96
CA GLU A 205 -5.65 -7.87 -13.10
C GLU A 205 -4.41 -8.42 -12.41
N ASP A 206 -3.26 -7.76 -12.62
CA ASP A 206 -1.96 -8.25 -12.21
C ASP A 206 -1.39 -7.54 -10.99
N GLY A 207 -2.03 -6.46 -10.53
CA GLY A 207 -1.50 -5.56 -9.53
C GLY A 207 -0.36 -4.69 -10.07
N LEU A 208 0.22 -3.87 -9.19
CA LEU A 208 1.47 -3.17 -9.48
C LEU A 208 2.63 -4.15 -9.29
N LEU A 209 3.40 -4.35 -10.36
CA LEU A 209 4.52 -5.29 -10.33
C LEU A 209 5.72 -4.69 -9.60
N PRO A 210 6.41 -5.47 -8.74
CA PRO A 210 7.60 -5.04 -8.05
C PRO A 210 8.82 -4.97 -8.99
N ASP A 211 9.79 -4.13 -8.62
CA ASP A 211 11.10 -4.06 -9.27
C ASP A 211 11.99 -5.25 -8.87
N PHE A 212 11.75 -5.82 -7.68
CA PHE A 212 12.35 -7.07 -7.22
C PHE A 212 11.28 -7.94 -6.57
N GLU A 213 11.00 -9.09 -7.20
CA GLU A 213 9.95 -10.01 -6.77
C GLU A 213 10.47 -10.99 -5.72
N ILE A 214 9.79 -11.00 -4.57
CA ILE A 214 10.03 -11.92 -3.47
C ILE A 214 8.74 -12.04 -2.64
N GLU A 215 8.44 -13.23 -2.16
CA GLU A 215 7.27 -13.49 -1.33
C GLU A 215 7.65 -13.96 0.07
N GLU A 216 6.83 -13.65 1.06
CA GLU A 216 6.96 -14.24 2.40
C GLU A 216 6.64 -15.73 2.37
N ASN A 217 7.53 -16.53 2.90
CA ASN A 217 7.25 -17.94 3.13
C ASN A 217 6.70 -18.13 4.54
N LEU A 218 5.37 -18.19 4.67
CA LEU A 218 4.70 -18.36 5.97
C LEU A 218 5.03 -19.71 6.68
N GLY A 219 5.72 -20.61 6.02
CA GLY A 219 6.22 -21.87 6.60
C GLY A 219 7.58 -21.73 7.29
N GLU A 220 8.21 -20.56 7.21
CA GLU A 220 9.52 -20.28 7.78
C GLU A 220 9.45 -19.16 8.82
N ASP A 221 10.57 -18.92 9.50
CA ASP A 221 10.70 -17.75 10.38
C ASP A 221 10.79 -16.48 9.53
N LEU A 222 9.82 -15.58 9.66
CA LEU A 222 9.75 -14.34 8.91
C LEU A 222 10.72 -13.26 9.42
N GLY A 223 11.31 -13.47 10.59
CA GLY A 223 12.15 -12.51 11.29
C GLY A 223 11.36 -11.36 11.94
N GLU A 224 12.07 -10.42 12.55
CA GLU A 224 11.47 -9.21 13.13
C GLU A 224 11.38 -8.10 12.07
N PHE A 225 10.29 -7.37 12.07
CA PHE A 225 10.10 -6.22 11.17
C PHE A 225 11.23 -5.19 11.31
N GLY A 226 11.66 -4.64 10.19
CA GLY A 226 12.71 -3.64 10.17
C GLY A 226 14.09 -4.14 10.59
N THR A 227 14.37 -5.45 10.50
CA THR A 227 15.69 -6.03 10.81
C THR A 227 16.25 -6.81 9.60
N PRO A 228 17.56 -7.11 9.60
CA PRO A 228 18.16 -7.95 8.56
C PRO A 228 17.61 -9.39 8.50
N GLY A 229 16.91 -9.83 9.54
CA GLY A 229 16.26 -11.14 9.58
C GLY A 229 14.92 -11.18 8.84
N ASP A 230 14.33 -10.03 8.53
CA ASP A 230 13.11 -9.93 7.73
C ASP A 230 13.40 -10.29 6.28
N SER A 231 12.77 -11.35 5.78
CA SER A 231 13.02 -11.92 4.46
C SER A 231 12.75 -10.92 3.32
N LEU A 232 11.74 -10.04 3.45
CA LEU A 232 11.42 -9.02 2.44
C LEU A 232 12.37 -7.83 2.50
N LEU A 233 12.99 -7.56 3.64
CA LEU A 233 13.92 -6.45 3.81
C LEU A 233 15.37 -6.81 3.46
N ALA A 234 15.74 -8.08 3.51
CA ALA A 234 17.10 -8.51 3.16
C ALA A 234 17.55 -8.03 1.77
N PRO A 235 16.77 -8.19 0.66
CA PRO A 235 17.15 -7.66 -0.65
C PRO A 235 17.15 -6.13 -0.70
N VAL A 236 16.31 -5.44 0.08
CA VAL A 236 16.32 -3.98 0.18
C VAL A 236 17.61 -3.50 0.81
N PHE A 237 18.03 -4.10 1.93
CA PHE A 237 19.29 -3.75 2.60
C PHE A 237 20.49 -4.04 1.69
N TYR A 238 20.45 -5.15 0.94
CA TYR A 238 21.47 -5.44 -0.05
C TYR A 238 21.54 -4.34 -1.14
N HIS A 239 20.38 -3.94 -1.66
CA HIS A 239 20.29 -2.89 -2.69
C HIS A 239 20.79 -1.54 -2.17
N ILE A 240 20.42 -1.15 -0.95
CA ILE A 240 20.91 0.09 -0.32
C ILE A 240 22.43 0.07 -0.21
N ALA A 241 23.01 -1.06 0.19
CA ALA A 241 24.45 -1.19 0.39
C ALA A 241 25.26 -1.26 -0.92
N ASN A 242 24.69 -1.84 -1.99
CA ASN A 242 25.45 -2.21 -3.19
C ASN A 242 24.98 -1.49 -4.48
N GLY A 243 23.84 -0.80 -4.44
CA GLY A 243 23.23 -0.14 -5.60
C GLY A 243 22.59 -1.10 -6.63
N SER A 244 22.47 -2.38 -6.29
CA SER A 244 21.84 -3.40 -7.12
C SER A 244 21.23 -4.49 -6.24
N PHE A 245 20.22 -5.18 -6.75
CA PHE A 245 19.67 -6.35 -6.05
C PHE A 245 20.62 -7.56 -6.11
N PRO A 246 20.50 -8.50 -5.14
CA PRO A 246 21.26 -9.74 -5.19
C PRO A 246 20.87 -10.53 -6.45
N VAL A 247 21.85 -11.19 -7.05
CA VAL A 247 21.57 -12.15 -8.13
C VAL A 247 20.91 -13.36 -7.51
N THR A 248 19.64 -13.60 -7.82
CA THR A 248 19.00 -14.89 -7.51
C THR A 248 19.62 -15.93 -8.42
N GLU A 249 20.42 -16.84 -7.86
CA GLU A 249 20.83 -18.04 -8.62
C GLU A 249 19.56 -18.80 -8.96
N VAL A 250 19.16 -18.78 -10.23
CA VAL A 250 18.20 -19.76 -10.72
C VAL A 250 18.87 -21.13 -10.54
N PRO A 251 18.32 -22.06 -9.73
CA PRO A 251 18.90 -23.38 -9.58
C PRO A 251 19.06 -23.95 -10.99
N GLY A 252 20.28 -24.35 -11.36
CA GLY A 252 20.73 -24.61 -12.70
C GLY A 252 19.73 -25.37 -13.56
N GLU A 253 19.56 -24.95 -14.80
CA GLU A 253 18.96 -25.72 -15.88
C GLU A 253 19.74 -27.03 -16.07
N GLY A 254 19.35 -28.02 -15.27
CA GLY A 254 19.69 -29.40 -15.46
C GLY A 254 18.49 -30.12 -16.03
N SER A 255 18.41 -30.17 -17.35
CA SER A 255 17.61 -31.12 -18.15
C SER A 255 16.09 -31.03 -18.09
N SER A 256 15.53 -30.48 -19.14
CA SER A 256 14.30 -30.88 -19.86
C SER A 256 13.12 -31.37 -19.02
N ASN A 257 12.06 -30.58 -18.86
CA ASN A 257 10.78 -30.85 -19.53
C ASN A 257 9.71 -29.83 -19.16
N THR A 258 9.21 -29.16 -20.19
CA THR A 258 7.81 -28.80 -20.42
C THR A 258 6.91 -28.77 -19.19
N GLY A 259 6.57 -27.58 -18.79
CA GLY A 259 5.47 -27.36 -17.87
C GLY A 259 5.52 -25.94 -17.34
N SER A 260 5.14 -24.95 -18.16
CA SER A 260 4.67 -23.69 -17.64
C SER A 260 3.45 -23.97 -16.80
N SER A 261 3.64 -24.27 -15.53
CA SER A 261 2.57 -24.15 -14.57
C SER A 261 2.40 -22.66 -14.30
N LEU A 262 1.56 -22.05 -15.09
CA LEU A 262 0.74 -20.96 -14.62
C LEU A 262 0.03 -21.53 -13.38
N SER A 263 0.61 -21.33 -12.19
CA SER A 263 -0.13 -21.56 -10.96
C SER A 263 -1.32 -20.63 -11.05
N SER A 264 -2.48 -21.23 -11.24
CA SER A 264 -3.75 -20.52 -11.20
C SER A 264 -3.77 -19.74 -9.89
N ARG A 265 -3.81 -18.41 -9.99
CA ARG A 265 -4.06 -17.47 -8.89
C ARG A 265 -5.47 -17.69 -8.34
N ASN A 266 -5.74 -18.84 -7.73
CA ASN A 266 -6.98 -19.16 -7.03
C ASN A 266 -6.76 -19.14 -5.52
N GLY A 267 -6.07 -18.10 -5.06
CA GLY A 267 -5.88 -17.79 -3.65
C GLY A 267 -6.45 -16.42 -3.30
N HIS A 268 -7.65 -16.10 -3.78
CA HIS A 268 -8.41 -15.02 -3.18
C HIS A 268 -8.86 -15.51 -1.80
N GLY A 269 -7.94 -15.45 -0.85
CA GLY A 269 -8.30 -15.47 0.55
C GLY A 269 -9.34 -14.38 0.75
N SER A 270 -10.51 -14.77 1.22
CA SER A 270 -11.65 -13.90 1.42
C SER A 270 -11.35 -12.82 2.46
N PHE A 271 -10.60 -11.79 2.07
CA PHE A 271 -10.56 -10.50 2.75
C PHE A 271 -11.72 -9.59 2.29
N ALA A 272 -12.80 -10.18 1.78
CA ALA A 272 -13.96 -9.47 1.25
C ALA A 272 -14.71 -8.59 2.26
N GLY A 273 -14.18 -8.40 3.49
CA GLY A 273 -14.86 -7.65 4.53
C GLY A 273 -14.26 -6.29 4.91
N LYS A 274 -13.03 -5.95 4.50
CA LYS A 274 -12.33 -4.78 5.08
C LYS A 274 -11.73 -3.76 4.10
N CYS A 275 -11.79 -3.94 2.80
CA CYS A 275 -11.30 -2.91 1.88
C CYS A 275 -12.34 -1.79 1.74
N LYS A 276 -12.28 -0.81 2.64
CA LYS A 276 -13.07 0.42 2.56
C LYS A 276 -12.19 1.53 2.03
N ILE A 277 -12.39 1.95 0.77
CA ILE A 277 -11.94 3.29 0.37
C ILE A 277 -13.08 4.22 0.70
N ILE A 278 -12.84 5.17 1.59
CA ILE A 278 -13.79 6.19 1.99
C ILE A 278 -13.26 7.51 1.48
N ASP A 279 -13.92 8.11 0.48
CA ASP A 279 -13.72 9.50 0.15
C ASP A 279 -14.81 10.34 0.78
N ASN A 280 -14.51 10.93 1.93
CA ASN A 280 -15.43 11.80 2.65
C ASN A 280 -15.58 13.19 1.99
N SER A 281 -14.65 13.59 1.12
CA SER A 281 -14.68 14.92 0.48
C SER A 281 -15.84 15.06 -0.51
N ILE A 282 -16.28 13.95 -1.10
CA ILE A 282 -17.38 13.93 -2.08
C ILE A 282 -18.74 13.80 -1.39
N ASN A 283 -18.82 13.16 -0.21
CA ASN A 283 -20.07 12.99 0.52
C ASN A 283 -20.75 14.33 0.90
N HIS A 284 -19.98 15.39 1.09
CA HIS A 284 -20.52 16.71 1.39
C HIS A 284 -21.16 17.41 0.18
N ARG A 285 -20.74 17.07 -1.06
CA ARG A 285 -21.21 17.70 -2.29
C ARG A 285 -22.38 16.98 -2.94
N LEU A 286 -22.43 15.63 -2.85
CA LEU A 286 -23.49 14.84 -3.46
C LEU A 286 -24.81 14.84 -2.68
N LYS A 287 -24.79 15.13 -1.37
CA LYS A 287 -26.03 15.33 -0.59
C LYS A 287 -26.93 16.47 -1.12
N LEU A 288 -26.38 17.36 -1.97
CA LEU A 288 -27.07 18.53 -2.47
C LEU A 288 -27.70 18.36 -3.88
N ASN A 289 -27.36 17.34 -4.65
CA ASN A 289 -27.73 17.26 -6.05
C ASN A 289 -28.57 16.04 -6.47
N LEU A 290 -28.86 15.11 -5.58
CA LEU A 290 -29.71 13.94 -5.89
C LEU A 290 -31.17 14.07 -5.38
N LEU A 291 -31.52 15.21 -4.80
CA LEU A 291 -32.88 15.49 -4.27
C LEU A 291 -33.61 16.63 -5.02
N ASN A 292 -33.21 16.94 -6.27
CA ASN A 292 -33.96 17.83 -7.16
C ASN A 292 -34.35 17.13 -8.44
#